data_74ffe1ac229058335a78b7da2698a289
#
_entry.id   74ffe1ac229058335a78b7da2698a289
#
_cell.length_a   1.000
_cell.length_b   1.000
_cell.length_c   1.000
_cell.angle_alpha   90.00
_cell.angle_beta   90.00
_cell.angle_gamma   90.00
#
_symmetry.space_group_name_H-M   'P 1'
#
loop_
_entity.id
_entity.type
_entity.pdbx_description
1 polymer ?
#
loop_
_entity_poly.entity_id
_entity_poly.type
_entity_poly.pdbx_seq_one_letter_code
_entity_poly.pdbx_strand_id
1 'polypeptide(L)'
;ELLAASVFTNAIFEKCKNIPPASHPVVSVVLEEAPRVLAESAGANVFSSIAREGRKFGVGLVAITQLASVIPKDVLANLSTKIILGNEMAQERDALIGSAAQDLSSDSRAIAALEKGEAIVTSVFTKFAIPVRVPKFEEFAKTGKPLHDASSGMRPAGKKAFVG
;
A
#
# COMPACT_ATOMS: atom_id res chain seq x y z
N GLU A 1 16.35 -17.96 -1.25
CA GLU A 1 16.01 -16.55 -1.53
C GLU A 1 15.09 -15.98 -0.45
N LEU A 2 13.99 -16.63 -0.12
CA LEU A 2 13.01 -16.19 0.90
C LEU A 2 13.65 -15.96 2.28
N LEU A 3 14.45 -16.93 2.74
CA LEU A 3 15.14 -16.83 4.02
C LEU A 3 16.08 -15.62 4.06
N ALA A 4 16.83 -15.38 3.00
CA ALA A 4 17.72 -14.22 2.90
C ALA A 4 16.95 -12.90 2.94
N ALA A 5 15.85 -12.79 2.20
CA ALA A 5 14.99 -11.61 2.23
C ALA A 5 14.43 -11.34 3.64
N SER A 6 13.94 -12.38 4.32
CA SER A 6 13.42 -12.27 5.68
C SER A 6 14.49 -11.85 6.68
N VAL A 7 15.68 -12.46 6.62
CA VAL A 7 16.81 -12.12 7.52
C VAL A 7 17.27 -10.69 7.32
N PHE A 8 17.41 -10.27 6.05
CA PHE A 8 17.86 -8.91 5.72
C PHE A 8 16.83 -7.86 6.16
N THR A 9 15.55 -8.11 5.86
CA THR A 9 14.46 -7.22 6.26
C THR A 9 14.35 -7.13 7.77
N ASN A 10 14.51 -8.25 8.48
CA ASN A 10 14.49 -8.27 9.94
C ASN A 10 15.65 -7.45 10.53
N ALA A 11 16.86 -7.58 9.97
CA ALA A 11 18.02 -6.81 10.43
C ALA A 11 17.80 -5.30 10.26
N ILE A 12 17.21 -4.87 9.13
CA ILE A 12 16.85 -3.47 8.88
C ILE A 12 15.78 -3.01 9.89
N PHE A 13 14.74 -3.80 10.07
CA PHE A 13 13.63 -3.44 10.95
C PHE A 13 14.06 -3.31 12.41
N GLU A 14 14.84 -4.28 12.93
CA GLU A 14 15.41 -4.21 14.27
C GLU A 14 16.33 -2.99 14.44
N LYS A 15 17.11 -2.65 13.41
CA LYS A 15 17.93 -1.44 13.44
C LYS A 15 17.07 -0.18 13.54
N CYS A 16 15.97 -0.09 12.78
CA CYS A 16 15.04 1.04 12.84
C CYS A 16 14.38 1.16 14.22
N LYS A 17 14.01 0.06 14.86
CA LYS A 17 13.43 0.06 16.21
C LYS A 17 14.35 0.68 17.27
N ASN A 18 15.66 0.57 17.08
CA ASN A 18 16.66 1.09 18.02
C ASN A 18 17.04 2.56 17.76
N ILE A 19 16.49 3.20 16.73
CA ILE A 19 16.73 4.63 16.44
C ILE A 19 15.71 5.47 17.23
N PRO A 20 16.08 6.62 17.79
CA PRO A 20 15.13 7.53 18.43
C PRO A 20 14.04 8.01 17.45
N PRO A 21 12.77 8.14 17.85
CA PRO A 21 11.66 8.50 16.95
C PRO A 21 11.88 9.76 16.12
N ALA A 22 12.53 10.77 16.69
CA ALA A 22 12.85 12.02 15.98
C ALA A 22 13.85 11.85 14.82
N SER A 23 14.56 10.74 14.77
CA SER A 23 15.62 10.46 13.80
C SER A 23 15.33 9.23 12.95
N HIS A 24 14.08 8.70 12.98
CA HIS A 24 13.72 7.54 12.18
C HIS A 24 13.91 7.83 10.69
N PRO A 25 14.63 6.96 9.96
CA PRO A 25 14.65 7.02 8.51
C PRO A 25 13.29 6.64 7.95
N VAL A 26 12.98 7.10 6.76
CA VAL A 26 11.84 6.56 6.00
C VAL A 26 12.37 5.40 5.14
N VAL A 27 11.96 4.18 5.48
CA VAL A 27 12.35 2.96 4.78
C VAL A 27 11.11 2.35 4.14
N SER A 28 11.16 2.03 2.85
CA SER A 28 10.11 1.31 2.15
C SER A 28 10.65 -0.07 1.74
N VAL A 29 9.97 -1.11 2.20
CA VAL A 29 10.21 -2.49 1.80
C VAL A 29 9.20 -2.81 0.71
N VAL A 30 9.69 -3.07 -0.50
CA VAL A 30 8.85 -3.40 -1.66
C VAL A 30 8.99 -4.88 -1.97
N LEU A 31 7.88 -5.59 -1.95
CA LEU A 31 7.80 -7.01 -2.31
C LEU A 31 7.08 -7.15 -3.65
N GLU A 32 7.81 -7.48 -4.69
CA GLU A 32 7.24 -7.97 -5.93
C GLU A 32 6.87 -9.45 -5.77
N GLU A 33 5.78 -9.86 -6.42
CA GLU A 33 5.22 -11.21 -6.23
C GLU A 33 5.06 -11.56 -4.73
N ALA A 34 4.48 -10.65 -3.98
CA ALA A 34 4.33 -10.73 -2.53
C ALA A 34 3.81 -12.09 -1.99
N PRO A 35 2.95 -12.85 -2.69
CA PRO A 35 2.54 -14.18 -2.26
C PRO A 35 3.70 -15.15 -2.01
N ARG A 36 4.78 -15.07 -2.78
CA ARG A 36 5.96 -15.93 -2.56
C ARG A 36 6.59 -15.76 -1.18
N VAL A 37 6.41 -14.59 -0.60
CA VAL A 37 7.00 -14.23 0.70
C VAL A 37 5.96 -14.27 1.81
N LEU A 38 4.73 -13.86 1.52
CA LEU A 38 3.69 -13.67 2.52
C LEU A 38 2.81 -14.91 2.72
N ALA A 39 2.59 -15.74 1.67
CA ALA A 39 1.70 -16.91 1.76
C ALA A 39 2.28 -18.04 2.64
N GLU A 40 3.60 -18.23 2.64
CA GLU A 40 4.26 -19.28 3.43
C GLU A 40 4.41 -18.96 4.91
N SER A 41 4.04 -17.75 5.31
CA SER A 41 4.26 -17.25 6.65
C SER A 41 3.05 -17.49 7.56
N ALA A 42 2.69 -18.72 7.76
CA ALA A 42 1.82 -19.11 8.87
C ALA A 42 2.59 -18.88 10.20
N GLY A 43 2.66 -17.64 10.67
CA GLY A 43 3.36 -17.29 11.91
C GLY A 43 3.82 -15.83 11.92
N ALA A 44 4.40 -15.41 13.04
CA ALA A 44 4.97 -14.08 13.20
C ALA A 44 6.22 -13.91 12.34
N ASN A 45 6.06 -13.45 11.11
CA ASN A 45 7.19 -13.07 10.27
C ASN A 45 7.42 -11.55 10.32
N VAL A 46 8.60 -11.13 9.89
CA VAL A 46 8.99 -9.72 9.89
C VAL A 46 8.04 -8.86 9.04
N PHE A 47 7.52 -9.38 7.94
CA PHE A 47 6.63 -8.62 7.04
C PHE A 47 5.26 -8.36 7.68
N SER A 48 4.69 -9.34 8.40
CA SER A 48 3.48 -9.16 9.20
C SER A 48 3.70 -8.14 10.32
N SER A 49 4.87 -8.13 10.94
CA SER A 49 5.24 -7.15 11.95
C SER A 49 5.37 -5.75 11.35
N ILE A 50 6.01 -5.61 10.19
CA ILE A 50 6.12 -4.31 9.49
C ILE A 50 4.73 -3.82 9.07
N ALA A 51 3.86 -4.68 8.54
CA ALA A 51 2.51 -4.30 8.15
C ALA A 51 1.70 -3.74 9.34
N ARG A 52 1.85 -4.31 10.53
CA ARG A 52 1.14 -3.89 11.75
C ARG A 52 1.74 -2.68 12.45
N GLU A 53 3.05 -2.61 12.57
CA GLU A 53 3.70 -1.64 13.45
C GLU A 53 4.86 -0.86 12.81
N GLY A 54 5.24 -1.18 11.57
CA GLY A 54 6.38 -0.56 10.89
C GLY A 54 6.32 0.97 10.87
N ARG A 55 5.11 1.52 10.75
CA ARG A 55 4.89 2.98 10.78
C ARG A 55 5.50 3.65 12.01
N LYS A 56 5.51 3.00 13.17
CA LYS A 56 6.08 3.56 14.41
C LYS A 56 7.59 3.78 14.30
N PHE A 57 8.24 3.02 13.41
CA PHE A 57 9.68 3.00 13.23
C PHE A 57 10.12 3.55 11.87
N GLY A 58 9.20 4.24 11.17
CA GLY A 58 9.47 4.78 9.84
C GLY A 58 9.61 3.75 8.72
N VAL A 59 9.15 2.50 8.95
CA VAL A 59 9.24 1.40 7.97
C VAL A 59 7.87 1.12 7.38
N GLY A 60 7.76 1.21 6.06
CA GLY A 60 6.56 0.87 5.29
C GLY A 60 6.73 -0.42 4.49
N LEU A 61 5.63 -1.12 4.24
CA LEU A 61 5.57 -2.30 3.39
C LEU A 61 4.70 -2.00 2.16
N VAL A 62 5.24 -2.28 0.98
CA VAL A 62 4.52 -2.26 -0.30
C VAL A 62 4.50 -3.69 -0.85
N ALA A 63 3.32 -4.25 -1.01
CA ALA A 63 3.12 -5.58 -1.57
C ALA A 63 2.50 -5.46 -2.96
N ILE A 64 3.17 -6.01 -3.97
CA ILE A 64 2.70 -6.06 -5.35
C ILE A 64 2.30 -7.50 -5.65
N THR A 65 1.05 -7.71 -6.06
CA THR A 65 0.53 -9.06 -6.29
C THR A 65 -0.59 -9.08 -7.32
N GLN A 66 -0.70 -10.20 -8.02
CA GLN A 66 -1.88 -10.57 -8.80
C GLN A 66 -2.83 -11.48 -7.99
N LEU A 67 -2.33 -12.09 -6.91
CA LEU A 67 -3.04 -13.07 -6.09
C LEU A 67 -3.18 -12.58 -4.65
N ALA A 68 -4.13 -11.69 -4.42
CA ALA A 68 -4.39 -11.13 -3.08
C ALA A 68 -5.01 -12.18 -2.13
N SER A 69 -5.78 -13.13 -2.66
CA SER A 69 -6.50 -14.14 -1.90
C SER A 69 -5.58 -15.11 -1.13
N VAL A 70 -4.33 -15.27 -1.57
CA VAL A 70 -3.35 -16.14 -0.90
C VAL A 70 -2.52 -15.42 0.17
N ILE A 71 -2.63 -14.08 0.25
CA ILE A 71 -2.00 -13.30 1.32
C ILE A 71 -2.83 -13.49 2.60
N PRO A 72 -2.19 -13.75 3.77
CA PRO A 72 -2.90 -13.86 5.04
C PRO A 72 -3.79 -12.64 5.29
N LYS A 73 -5.03 -12.89 5.71
CA LYS A 73 -6.05 -11.83 5.88
C LYS A 73 -5.62 -10.73 6.85
N ASP A 74 -4.90 -11.08 7.89
CA ASP A 74 -4.37 -10.13 8.86
C ASP A 74 -3.32 -9.21 8.26
N VAL A 75 -2.45 -9.72 7.37
CA VAL A 75 -1.48 -8.89 6.64
C VAL A 75 -2.22 -7.98 5.65
N LEU A 76 -3.12 -8.56 4.84
CA LEU A 76 -3.87 -7.83 3.82
C LEU A 76 -4.72 -6.69 4.43
N ALA A 77 -5.31 -6.92 5.59
CA ALA A 77 -6.08 -5.91 6.33
C ALA A 77 -5.19 -4.76 6.86
N ASN A 78 -3.95 -5.07 7.25
CA ASN A 78 -3.01 -4.05 7.74
C ASN A 78 -2.34 -3.23 6.62
N LEU A 79 -2.41 -3.69 5.36
CA LEU A 79 -2.05 -2.89 4.19
C LEU A 79 -3.17 -1.89 3.89
N SER A 80 -3.20 -0.81 4.65
CA SER A 80 -4.32 0.13 4.74
C SER A 80 -4.57 0.97 3.47
N THR A 81 -3.62 1.05 2.56
CA THR A 81 -3.79 1.67 1.24
C THR A 81 -3.69 0.60 0.17
N LYS A 82 -4.67 0.53 -0.69
CA LYS A 82 -4.70 -0.41 -1.82
C LYS A 82 -4.90 0.36 -3.13
N ILE A 83 -4.11 0.01 -4.13
CA ILE A 83 -4.28 0.45 -5.51
C ILE A 83 -4.77 -0.78 -6.27
N ILE A 84 -6.06 -0.83 -6.55
CA ILE A 84 -6.73 -1.97 -7.15
C ILE A 84 -6.83 -1.75 -8.65
N LEU A 85 -6.15 -2.58 -9.41
CA LEU A 85 -6.23 -2.63 -10.87
C LEU A 85 -7.33 -3.58 -11.32
N GLY A 86 -7.65 -3.58 -12.61
CA GLY A 86 -8.60 -4.51 -13.20
C GLY A 86 -8.25 -5.98 -12.89
N ASN A 87 -9.21 -6.72 -12.36
CA ASN A 87 -9.03 -8.13 -12.04
C ASN A 87 -10.32 -8.91 -12.38
N GLU A 88 -10.20 -9.89 -13.29
CA GLU A 88 -11.32 -10.70 -13.74
C GLU A 88 -11.70 -11.82 -12.77
N MET A 89 -10.77 -12.25 -11.90
CA MET A 89 -10.96 -13.35 -10.96
C MET A 89 -11.80 -12.89 -9.76
N ALA A 90 -12.99 -13.46 -9.60
CA ALA A 90 -13.91 -13.11 -8.51
C ALA A 90 -13.27 -13.29 -7.12
N GLN A 91 -12.58 -14.41 -6.91
CA GLN A 91 -11.92 -14.70 -5.63
C GLN A 91 -10.92 -13.61 -5.21
N GLU A 92 -10.16 -13.09 -6.17
CA GLU A 92 -9.19 -12.02 -5.92
C GLU A 92 -9.87 -10.69 -5.59
N ARG A 93 -10.94 -10.36 -6.35
CA ARG A 93 -11.75 -9.18 -6.04
C ARG A 93 -12.37 -9.25 -4.65
N ASP A 94 -12.92 -10.40 -4.28
CA ASP A 94 -13.54 -10.60 -2.96
C ASP A 94 -12.53 -10.41 -1.82
N ALA A 95 -11.29 -10.91 -1.98
CA ALA A 95 -10.22 -10.71 -1.03
C ALA A 95 -9.84 -9.22 -0.88
N LEU A 96 -9.74 -8.50 -1.99
CA LEU A 96 -9.43 -7.06 -2.02
C LEU A 96 -10.56 -6.24 -1.41
N ILE A 97 -11.81 -6.50 -1.81
CA ILE A 97 -13.01 -5.81 -1.29
C ILE A 97 -13.15 -6.04 0.21
N GLY A 98 -13.05 -7.30 0.66
CA GLY A 98 -13.20 -7.65 2.07
C GLY A 98 -12.11 -7.12 2.99
N SER A 99 -10.99 -6.65 2.43
CA SER A 99 -9.87 -6.06 3.17
C SER A 99 -9.68 -4.56 2.91
N ALA A 100 -10.55 -3.94 2.11
CA ALA A 100 -10.48 -2.52 1.80
C ALA A 100 -10.87 -1.65 3.01
N ALA A 101 -10.35 -0.42 3.05
CA ALA A 101 -10.67 0.54 4.09
C ALA A 101 -12.09 1.13 3.95
N GLN A 102 -12.61 1.15 2.73
CA GLN A 102 -13.97 1.56 2.39
C GLN A 102 -14.81 0.36 1.99
N ASP A 103 -16.14 0.48 2.12
CA ASP A 103 -17.06 -0.51 1.61
C ASP A 103 -17.08 -0.47 0.07
N LEU A 104 -16.58 -1.51 -0.54
CA LEU A 104 -16.54 -1.73 -1.99
C LEU A 104 -17.46 -2.87 -2.44
N SER A 105 -18.41 -3.29 -1.61
CA SER A 105 -19.26 -4.44 -1.90
C SER A 105 -20.06 -4.27 -3.20
N SER A 106 -20.42 -3.04 -3.56
CA SER A 106 -21.10 -2.71 -4.83
C SER A 106 -20.15 -2.63 -6.03
N ASP A 107 -18.83 -2.52 -5.81
CA ASP A 107 -17.86 -2.13 -6.85
C ASP A 107 -17.18 -3.34 -7.54
N SER A 108 -17.55 -4.57 -7.18
CA SER A 108 -16.92 -5.79 -7.75
C SER A 108 -16.98 -5.81 -9.28
N ARG A 109 -18.12 -5.39 -9.87
CA ARG A 109 -18.26 -5.30 -11.33
C ARG A 109 -17.43 -4.16 -11.93
N ALA A 110 -17.35 -3.03 -11.24
CA ALA A 110 -16.53 -1.90 -11.66
C ALA A 110 -15.04 -2.27 -11.68
N ILE A 111 -14.57 -2.99 -10.65
CA ILE A 111 -13.18 -3.47 -10.58
C ILE A 111 -12.89 -4.45 -11.74
N ALA A 112 -13.84 -5.35 -12.06
CA ALA A 112 -13.66 -6.28 -13.18
C ALA A 112 -13.62 -5.58 -14.55
N ALA A 113 -14.28 -4.43 -14.67
CA ALA A 113 -14.40 -3.65 -15.91
C ALA A 113 -13.30 -2.58 -16.07
N LEU A 114 -12.39 -2.42 -15.09
CA LEU A 114 -11.28 -1.47 -15.19
C LEU A 114 -10.40 -1.80 -16.38
N GLU A 115 -10.16 -0.79 -17.20
CA GLU A 115 -9.28 -0.89 -18.35
C GLU A 115 -7.79 -0.69 -17.98
N LYS A 116 -6.93 -0.95 -18.94
CA LYS A 116 -5.49 -0.73 -18.77
C LYS A 116 -5.18 0.72 -18.43
N GLY A 117 -4.52 0.92 -17.30
CA GLY A 117 -4.20 2.25 -16.76
C GLY A 117 -5.27 2.82 -15.82
N GLU A 118 -6.36 2.12 -15.60
CA GLU A 118 -7.36 2.50 -14.61
C GLU A 118 -7.16 1.74 -13.31
N ALA A 119 -7.45 2.41 -12.19
CA ALA A 119 -7.35 1.83 -10.86
C ALA A 119 -8.38 2.45 -9.90
N ILE A 120 -8.67 1.74 -8.83
CA ILE A 120 -9.39 2.27 -7.66
C ILE A 120 -8.41 2.32 -6.49
N VAL A 121 -8.27 3.49 -5.88
CA VAL A 121 -7.44 3.69 -4.68
C VAL A 121 -8.33 3.73 -3.46
N THR A 122 -8.05 2.85 -2.49
CA THR A 122 -8.67 2.86 -1.17
C THR A 122 -7.62 3.14 -0.11
N SER A 123 -7.96 3.93 0.90
CA SER A 123 -7.02 4.25 1.99
C SER A 123 -7.76 4.77 3.22
N VAL A 124 -7.18 4.54 4.39
CA VAL A 124 -7.69 5.10 5.66
C VAL A 124 -7.63 6.63 5.73
N PHE A 125 -6.92 7.30 4.80
CA PHE A 125 -6.87 8.77 4.76
C PHE A 125 -7.98 9.38 3.90
N THR A 126 -8.73 8.58 3.15
CA THR A 126 -9.80 9.05 2.27
C THR A 126 -11.14 8.56 2.80
N LYS A 127 -12.19 9.37 2.62
CA LYS A 127 -13.54 8.97 3.02
C LYS A 127 -14.18 7.99 2.02
N PHE A 128 -13.76 8.05 0.77
CA PHE A 128 -14.29 7.27 -0.33
C PHE A 128 -13.16 6.64 -1.13
N ALA A 129 -13.45 5.55 -1.81
CA ALA A 129 -12.59 5.00 -2.83
C ALA A 129 -12.47 5.97 -4.01
N ILE A 130 -11.28 6.14 -4.55
CA ILE A 130 -11.00 7.13 -5.58
C ILE A 130 -10.64 6.40 -6.88
N PRO A 131 -11.48 6.51 -7.94
CA PRO A 131 -11.06 6.05 -9.25
C PRO A 131 -9.95 6.95 -9.79
N VAL A 132 -8.91 6.34 -10.32
CA VAL A 132 -7.74 7.04 -10.87
C VAL A 132 -7.39 6.49 -12.23
N ARG A 133 -6.82 7.34 -13.09
CA ARG A 133 -6.21 6.93 -14.34
C ARG A 133 -4.73 7.23 -14.30
N VAL A 134 -3.92 6.18 -14.48
CA VAL A 134 -2.48 6.29 -14.52
C VAL A 134 -2.07 6.64 -15.94
N PRO A 135 -1.40 7.78 -16.19
CA PRO A 135 -0.94 8.14 -17.53
C PRO A 135 0.14 7.15 -18.00
N LYS A 136 0.26 6.99 -19.30
CA LYS A 136 1.35 6.22 -19.88
C LYS A 136 2.69 6.88 -19.54
N PHE A 137 3.68 6.06 -19.24
CA PHE A 137 5.02 6.55 -18.88
C PHE A 137 5.60 7.49 -19.95
N GLU A 138 5.41 7.16 -21.23
CA GLU A 138 5.89 7.95 -22.36
C GLU A 138 5.25 9.35 -22.43
N GLU A 139 3.99 9.44 -22.04
CA GLU A 139 3.26 10.74 -21.98
C GLU A 139 3.75 11.55 -20.78
N PHE A 140 3.96 10.88 -19.65
CA PHE A 140 4.49 11.49 -18.45
C PHE A 140 5.93 11.98 -18.63
N ALA A 141 6.80 11.17 -19.26
CA ALA A 141 8.19 11.53 -19.53
C ALA A 141 8.33 12.72 -20.49
N LYS A 142 7.41 12.86 -21.44
CA LYS A 142 7.39 14.01 -22.40
C LYS A 142 6.98 15.33 -21.73
N THR A 143 6.19 15.29 -20.67
CA THR A 143 5.73 16.51 -20.00
C THR A 143 6.82 17.19 -19.16
N GLY A 144 7.95 16.53 -18.93
CA GLY A 144 9.13 17.11 -18.27
C GLY A 144 8.90 17.64 -16.85
N LYS A 145 7.72 17.42 -16.26
CA LYS A 145 7.42 17.83 -14.89
C LYS A 145 8.06 16.81 -13.94
N PRO A 146 9.02 17.24 -13.11
CA PRO A 146 9.57 16.35 -12.10
C PRO A 146 8.45 15.92 -11.15
N LEU A 147 8.45 14.66 -10.74
CA LEU A 147 7.54 14.08 -9.74
C LEU A 147 7.48 14.89 -8.42
N HIS A 148 8.43 15.79 -8.21
CA HIS A 148 8.54 16.64 -7.03
C HIS A 148 7.52 17.77 -6.96
N ASP A 149 6.90 18.17 -8.07
CA ASP A 149 5.94 19.29 -8.07
C ASP A 149 4.52 18.89 -7.62
N ALA A 150 4.25 17.60 -7.44
CA ALA A 150 2.99 17.14 -6.86
C ALA A 150 2.83 17.50 -5.37
N SER A 151 3.92 17.84 -4.68
CA SER A 151 3.91 18.26 -3.27
C SER A 151 3.55 19.73 -3.06
N SER A 152 3.64 20.56 -4.09
CA SER A 152 3.33 22.01 -3.99
C SER A 152 1.83 22.31 -3.95
N GLY A 153 0.97 21.32 -4.20
CA GLY A 153 -0.49 21.47 -4.15
C GLY A 153 -1.11 21.19 -2.77
N MET A 154 -0.37 20.68 -1.82
CA MET A 154 -0.86 20.46 -0.46
C MET A 154 -0.71 21.75 0.36
N ARG A 155 -1.68 22.69 0.22
CA ARG A 155 -1.81 23.78 1.18
C ARG A 155 -1.97 23.18 2.58
N PRO A 156 -1.17 23.57 3.58
CA PRO A 156 -1.42 23.17 4.95
C PRO A 156 -2.82 23.68 5.32
N ALA A 157 -3.67 22.79 5.81
CA ALA A 157 -4.99 23.15 6.33
C ALA A 157 -4.80 24.24 7.39
N GLY A 158 -5.29 25.44 7.09
CA GLY A 158 -5.14 26.61 7.93
C GLY A 158 -5.66 26.32 9.34
N LYS A 159 -4.84 26.63 10.33
CA LYS A 159 -5.27 26.79 11.72
C LYS A 159 -6.37 27.83 11.74
N LYS A 160 -7.64 27.41 11.83
CA LYS A 160 -8.69 28.32 12.26
C LYS A 160 -8.46 28.55 13.74
N ALA A 161 -7.98 29.75 14.07
CA ALA A 161 -7.99 30.29 15.41
C ALA A 161 -9.46 30.32 15.89
N PHE A 162 -9.75 29.59 16.94
CA PHE A 162 -10.93 29.84 17.73
C PHE A 162 -10.64 31.10 18.56
N VAL A 163 -11.29 32.19 18.20
CA VAL A 163 -11.43 33.38 19.04
C VAL A 163 -12.91 33.52 19.34
N GLY A 164 -13.26 33.60 20.60
CA GLY A 164 -14.59 33.89 21.09
C GLY A 164 -15.12 32.81 22.03
#